data_52ffe467fd1127bfb6952072b1981333
#
_entry.id   52ffe467fd1127bfb6952072b1981333
#
_cell.length_a   1.000
_cell.length_b   1.000
_cell.length_c   1.000
_cell.angle_alpha   90.00
_cell.angle_beta   90.00
_cell.angle_gamma   90.00
#
_symmetry.space_group_name_H-M   'P 1'
#
loop_
_entity.id
_entity.type
_entity.pdbx_description
1 polymer ?
#
loop_
_entity_poly.entity_id
_entity_poly.type
_entity_poly.pdbx_seq_one_letter_code
_entity_poly.pdbx_strand_id
1 'polypeptide(L)'
;MLSPQTPISFSDEDDLLAQLYPGVDGLVIQDGKRRALFLPSVWSQLPQPAGFLERLKVKAGLKRDHWSDTMRAWRFVAEEISDDELA
;
A
#
# COMPACT_ATOMS: atom_id res chain seq x y z
N MET A 1 7.10 -4.62 -15.17
CA MET A 1 7.93 -5.01 -14.05
C MET A 1 7.76 -4.05 -12.90
N LEU A 2 7.69 -4.58 -11.70
CA LEU A 2 7.54 -3.72 -10.53
C LEU A 2 8.91 -3.31 -10.00
N SER A 3 9.00 -2.12 -9.46
CA SER A 3 10.23 -1.69 -8.84
C SER A 3 10.44 -2.45 -7.54
N PRO A 4 11.64 -2.48 -6.99
CA PRO A 4 11.85 -3.11 -5.70
C PRO A 4 11.02 -2.41 -4.63
N GLN A 5 10.54 -3.19 -3.67
CA GLN A 5 9.79 -2.63 -2.57
C GLN A 5 10.72 -1.87 -1.64
N THR A 6 10.33 -0.67 -1.28
CA THR A 6 11.12 0.19 -0.42
C THR A 6 10.42 0.31 0.93
N PRO A 7 11.08 -0.03 2.02
CA PRO A 7 10.45 0.08 3.33
C PRO A 7 10.10 1.54 3.65
N ILE A 8 8.96 1.74 4.29
CA ILE A 8 8.54 3.07 4.70
C ILE A 8 8.74 3.18 6.19
N SER A 9 9.42 4.23 6.63
CA SER A 9 9.54 4.53 8.05
C SER A 9 8.43 5.46 8.45
N PHE A 10 7.70 5.11 9.50
CA PHE A 10 6.61 5.94 9.99
C PHE A 10 6.49 5.77 11.48
N SER A 11 6.02 6.82 12.17
CA SER A 11 5.85 6.77 13.61
C SER A 11 4.45 6.33 13.98
N ASP A 12 3.46 6.59 13.14
CA ASP A 12 2.09 6.18 13.39
C ASP A 12 1.35 6.13 12.07
N GLU A 13 0.06 5.86 12.14
CA GLU A 13 -0.75 5.71 10.94
C GLU A 13 -0.84 7.02 10.17
N ASP A 14 -0.99 8.13 10.86
CA ASP A 14 -1.09 9.41 10.19
C ASP A 14 0.19 9.73 9.43
N ASP A 15 1.34 9.39 10.00
CA ASP A 15 2.61 9.60 9.34
C ASP A 15 2.69 8.75 8.08
N LEU A 16 2.26 7.50 8.15
CA LEU A 16 2.25 6.64 6.97
C LEU A 16 1.35 7.23 5.90
N LEU A 17 0.15 7.69 6.26
CA LEU A 17 -0.78 8.24 5.29
C LEU A 17 -0.20 9.47 4.61
N ALA A 18 0.54 10.27 5.37
CA ALA A 18 1.14 11.49 4.81
C ALA A 18 2.23 11.19 3.79
N GLN A 19 2.77 10.00 3.80
CA GLN A 19 3.83 9.62 2.87
C GLN A 19 3.33 8.94 1.61
N LEU A 20 2.04 8.64 1.52
CA LEU A 20 1.49 7.96 0.36
C LEU A 20 1.20 8.96 -0.76
N TYR A 21 1.46 8.56 -1.99
CA TYR A 21 1.22 9.40 -3.15
C TYR A 21 0.14 8.77 -4.01
N PRO A 22 -1.11 9.28 -3.93
CA PRO A 22 -2.20 8.72 -4.72
C PRO A 22 -1.88 8.73 -6.21
N GLY A 23 -2.18 7.62 -6.85
CA GLY A 23 -1.94 7.47 -8.28
C GLY A 23 -0.52 7.04 -8.63
N VAL A 24 0.39 7.01 -7.66
CA VAL A 24 1.79 6.70 -7.92
C VAL A 24 2.25 5.45 -7.21
N ASP A 25 2.01 5.37 -5.91
CA ASP A 25 2.60 4.31 -5.10
C ASP A 25 1.71 3.09 -5.00
N GLY A 26 2.28 1.91 -5.22
CA GLY A 26 1.69 0.69 -4.69
C GLY A 26 2.08 0.58 -3.24
N LEU A 27 1.32 -0.14 -2.47
CA LEU A 27 1.56 -0.26 -1.04
C LEU A 27 1.43 -1.70 -0.59
N VAL A 28 2.40 -2.15 0.19
CA VAL A 28 2.35 -3.44 0.85
C VAL A 28 2.31 -3.18 2.33
N ILE A 29 1.42 -3.86 3.05
CA ILE A 29 1.43 -3.80 4.51
C ILE A 29 1.56 -5.22 5.05
N GLN A 30 2.10 -5.33 6.22
CA GLN A 30 2.24 -6.60 6.90
C GLN A 30 2.16 -6.40 8.40
N ASP A 31 1.45 -7.28 9.09
CA ASP A 31 1.43 -7.29 10.54
C ASP A 31 1.42 -8.77 10.95
N GLY A 32 2.53 -9.24 11.48
CA GLY A 32 2.68 -10.64 11.81
C GLY A 32 2.58 -11.50 10.56
N LYS A 33 1.60 -12.38 10.53
CA LYS A 33 1.41 -13.27 9.39
C LYS A 33 0.45 -12.69 8.36
N ARG A 34 -0.14 -11.53 8.61
CA ARG A 34 -1.11 -10.93 7.71
C ARG A 34 -0.39 -9.98 6.77
N ARG A 35 -0.60 -10.15 5.49
CA ARG A 35 0.07 -9.34 4.48
C ARG A 35 -0.85 -9.15 3.29
N ALA A 36 -0.80 -7.97 2.70
CA ALA A 36 -1.52 -7.70 1.47
C ALA A 36 -0.86 -6.54 0.74
N LEU A 37 -1.16 -6.41 -0.54
CA LEU A 37 -0.67 -5.29 -1.30
C LEU A 37 -1.74 -4.78 -2.24
N PHE A 38 -1.64 -3.52 -2.60
CA PHE A 38 -2.44 -2.91 -3.65
C PHE A 38 -1.50 -2.32 -4.70
N LEU A 39 -1.86 -2.50 -5.97
CA LEU A 39 -1.14 -1.89 -7.06
C LEU A 39 -1.54 -0.41 -7.16
N PRO A 40 -0.70 0.42 -7.77
CA PRO A 40 -1.03 1.84 -7.91
C PRO A 40 -2.36 2.10 -8.61
N SER A 41 -2.79 1.18 -9.48
CA SER A 41 -4.05 1.35 -10.18
C SER A 41 -5.25 1.39 -9.25
N VAL A 42 -5.14 0.87 -8.04
CA VAL A 42 -6.24 0.88 -7.10
C VAL A 42 -6.58 2.31 -6.70
N TRP A 43 -5.64 3.25 -6.80
CA TRP A 43 -5.92 4.64 -6.46
C TRP A 43 -7.05 5.24 -7.29
N SER A 44 -7.29 4.72 -8.49
CA SER A 44 -8.38 5.21 -9.32
C SER A 44 -9.74 4.96 -8.66
N GLN A 45 -9.84 3.93 -7.82
CA GLN A 45 -11.07 3.60 -7.14
C GLN A 45 -11.06 4.10 -5.71
N LEU A 46 -9.89 4.23 -5.12
CA LEU A 46 -9.74 4.64 -3.73
C LEU A 46 -8.73 5.79 -3.66
N PRO A 47 -9.12 7.00 -4.09
CA PRO A 47 -8.16 8.10 -4.22
C PRO A 47 -7.70 8.72 -2.91
N GLN A 48 -8.34 8.38 -1.80
CA GLN A 48 -7.97 8.95 -0.52
C GLN A 48 -7.04 8.00 0.22
N PRO A 49 -5.92 8.47 0.75
CA PRO A 49 -4.99 7.59 1.44
C PRO A 49 -5.62 6.80 2.59
N ALA A 50 -6.49 7.43 3.37
CA ALA A 50 -7.12 6.72 4.48
C ALA A 50 -7.97 5.57 3.98
N GLY A 51 -8.78 5.80 2.94
CA GLY A 51 -9.62 4.74 2.40
C GLY A 51 -8.80 3.65 1.74
N PHE A 52 -7.72 4.03 1.07
CA PHE A 52 -6.82 3.07 0.43
C PHE A 52 -6.23 2.14 1.49
N LEU A 53 -5.74 2.70 2.59
CA LEU A 53 -5.13 1.90 3.64
C LEU A 53 -6.16 1.03 4.35
N GLU A 54 -7.36 1.57 4.61
CA GLU A 54 -8.40 0.78 5.26
C GLU A 54 -8.75 -0.45 4.45
N ARG A 55 -8.91 -0.29 3.15
CA ARG A 55 -9.26 -1.44 2.31
C ARG A 55 -8.11 -2.41 2.23
N LEU A 56 -6.88 -1.92 2.25
CA LEU A 56 -5.74 -2.80 2.23
C LEU A 56 -5.66 -3.62 3.52
N LYS A 57 -5.98 -3.01 4.66
CA LYS A 57 -6.02 -3.75 5.93
C LYS A 57 -7.06 -4.87 5.86
N VAL A 58 -8.22 -4.59 5.33
CA VAL A 58 -9.27 -5.60 5.20
C VAL A 58 -8.81 -6.72 4.27
N LYS A 59 -8.14 -6.37 3.18
CA LYS A 59 -7.62 -7.38 2.27
C LYS A 59 -6.62 -8.29 2.97
N ALA A 60 -5.84 -7.75 3.90
CA ALA A 60 -4.86 -8.53 4.65
C ALA A 60 -5.50 -9.39 5.74
N GLY A 61 -6.80 -9.23 5.97
CA GLY A 61 -7.48 -9.95 7.04
C GLY A 61 -7.46 -9.22 8.36
N LEU A 62 -7.11 -7.92 8.35
CA LEU A 62 -7.10 -7.11 9.54
C LEU A 62 -8.37 -6.29 9.61
N LYS A 63 -8.67 -5.73 10.77
CA LYS A 63 -9.79 -4.82 10.90
C LYS A 63 -9.42 -3.51 10.20
N ARG A 64 -10.41 -2.80 9.68
CA ARG A 64 -10.14 -1.58 8.94
C ARG A 64 -9.52 -0.49 9.81
N ASP A 65 -9.73 -0.53 11.13
CA ASP A 65 -9.13 0.42 12.04
C ASP A 65 -7.95 -0.17 12.80
N HIS A 66 -7.47 -1.33 12.38
CA HIS A 66 -6.36 -2.00 13.05
C HIS A 66 -5.08 -1.17 12.94
N TRP A 67 -4.37 -1.07 14.04
CA TRP A 67 -3.04 -0.48 14.03
C TRP A 67 -2.26 -1.06 15.20
N SER A 68 -0.99 -1.37 14.97
CA SER A 68 -0.15 -1.89 16.05
C SER A 68 1.30 -1.50 15.80
N ASP A 69 2.12 -1.68 16.81
CA ASP A 69 3.54 -1.35 16.71
C ASP A 69 4.29 -2.30 15.80
N THR A 70 3.69 -3.42 15.44
CA THR A 70 4.33 -4.39 14.56
C THR A 70 3.94 -4.19 13.11
N MET A 71 3.15 -3.18 12.78
CA MET A 71 2.80 -2.89 11.41
C MET A 71 4.03 -2.47 10.62
N ARG A 72 4.16 -3.02 9.41
CA ARG A 72 5.24 -2.67 8.51
C ARG A 72 4.63 -2.34 7.16
N ALA A 73 5.29 -1.47 6.42
CA ALA A 73 4.81 -1.06 5.12
C ALA A 73 5.97 -0.86 4.15
N TRP A 74 5.70 -1.09 2.89
CA TRP A 74 6.66 -0.89 1.82
C TRP A 74 5.92 -0.21 0.67
N ARG A 75 6.64 0.61 -0.08
CA ARG A 75 6.10 1.21 -1.30
C ARG A 75 6.81 0.62 -2.51
N PHE A 76 6.13 0.66 -3.64
CA PHE A 76 6.73 0.28 -4.90
C PHE A 76 5.99 1.03 -6.01
N VAL A 77 6.58 1.13 -7.18
CA VAL A 77 5.89 1.73 -8.32
C VAL A 77 5.81 0.71 -9.43
N ALA A 78 4.72 0.71 -10.17
CA ALA A 78 4.57 -0.17 -11.31
C ALA A 78 5.14 0.57 -12.51
N GLU A 79 6.08 -0.05 -13.20
CA GLU A 79 6.65 0.56 -14.35
C GLU A 79 5.76 0.37 -15.52
N GLU A 80 5.69 1.38 -16.33
CA GLU A 80 4.75 1.35 -17.30
C GLU A 80 4.96 0.48 -18.38
N ILE A 81 6.07 0.05 -18.50
CA ILE A 81 6.32 -0.82 -19.52
C ILE A 81 5.40 -1.90 -19.55
N SER A 82 4.82 -2.13 -18.51
CA SER A 82 4.05 -3.28 -18.45
C SER A 82 2.88 -3.31 -19.36
N ASP A 83 2.47 -2.21 -19.87
CA ASP A 83 1.38 -2.26 -20.75
C ASP A 83 1.63 -3.17 -21.89
N ASP A 84 2.78 -3.06 -22.47
CA ASP A 84 3.09 -3.86 -23.57
C ASP A 84 3.25 -5.27 -23.22
N GLU A 85 3.80 -5.53 -22.05
CA GLU A 85 4.04 -6.85 -21.71
C GLU A 85 2.84 -7.56 -21.32
N LEU A 86 1.86 -6.85 -20.85
CA LEU A 86 0.66 -7.45 -20.45
C LEU A 86 -0.18 -7.83 -21.63
N ALA A 87 0.09 -7.24 -22.69
CA ALA A 87 -0.70 -7.49 -23.88
C ALA A 87 -0.53 -8.90 -24.38
#